data_0f33de29a91e5d34d7f4d53f6ba6dd13
#
_entry.id   0f33de29a91e5d34d7f4d53f6ba6dd13
#
_cell.length_a   1.000
_cell.length_b   1.000
_cell.length_c   1.000
_cell.angle_alpha   90.00
_cell.angle_beta   90.00
_cell.angle_gamma   90.00
#
_symmetry.space_group_name_H-M   'P 1'
#
loop_
_entity.id
_entity.type
_entity.pdbx_description
1 polymer ?
#
loop_
_entity_poly.entity_id
_entity_poly.type
_entity_poly.pdbx_seq_one_letter_code
_entity_poly.pdbx_strand_id
1 'polypeptide(L)'
;MKYYLIVGEASGDLHASHLMAALKQVDDNAEFRFFGGNLMSAVGGKRVRHYRELAYMGFIPVLLHLHTIFKNMAMCKRDIVEWQPDALILVDYPGFNLDIAKYVHAKTNIPVYYYISPKIWAWKEWRIKNIKRDVDEMFSILPFEVPFFEQKHHYPIHYVGNPTAEEVRQFQDSY
;
A
#
# COMPACT_ATOMS: atom_id res chain seq x y z
N MET A 1 -17.85 -2.60 3.67
CA MET A 1 -17.16 -1.83 2.61
C MET A 1 -16.21 -2.75 1.84
N LYS A 2 -15.92 -2.40 0.59
CA LYS A 2 -14.95 -3.09 -0.25
C LYS A 2 -13.60 -2.37 -0.19
N TYR A 3 -12.56 -3.10 0.19
CA TYR A 3 -11.18 -2.57 0.29
C TYR A 3 -10.29 -3.29 -0.71
N TYR A 4 -9.57 -2.51 -1.51
CA TYR A 4 -8.53 -3.04 -2.39
C TYR A 4 -7.15 -2.65 -1.85
N LEU A 5 -6.29 -3.63 -1.57
CA LEU A 5 -4.96 -3.40 -1.01
C LEU A 5 -3.86 -3.85 -1.97
N ILE A 6 -2.76 -3.12 -1.99
CA ILE A 6 -1.59 -3.48 -2.79
C ILE A 6 -0.34 -3.40 -1.92
N VAL A 7 0.34 -4.55 -1.78
CA VAL A 7 1.64 -4.66 -1.15
C VAL A 7 2.63 -5.31 -2.12
N GLY A 8 3.90 -4.97 -2.02
CA GLY A 8 4.94 -5.44 -2.93
C GLY A 8 6.01 -6.32 -2.29
N GLU A 9 5.93 -6.56 -0.99
CA GLU A 9 6.96 -7.32 -0.26
C GLU A 9 6.42 -7.96 1.02
N ALA A 10 7.24 -8.82 1.64
CA ALA A 10 6.85 -9.58 2.82
C ALA A 10 6.47 -8.71 4.02
N SER A 11 7.19 -7.61 4.28
CA SER A 11 6.87 -6.67 5.36
C SER A 11 5.51 -6.00 5.14
N GLY A 12 5.21 -5.62 3.91
CA GLY A 12 3.90 -5.09 3.53
C GLY A 12 2.78 -6.09 3.75
N ASP A 13 2.98 -7.35 3.40
CA ASP A 13 2.02 -8.44 3.64
C ASP A 13 1.69 -8.58 5.14
N LEU A 14 2.70 -8.56 5.99
CA LEU A 14 2.52 -8.62 7.43
C LEU A 14 1.71 -7.43 7.95
N HIS A 15 2.12 -6.21 7.64
CA HIS A 15 1.44 -5.00 8.11
C HIS A 15 0.03 -4.86 7.55
N ALA A 16 -0.17 -5.18 6.29
CA ALA A 16 -1.49 -5.15 5.66
C ALA A 16 -2.42 -6.23 6.25
N SER A 17 -1.90 -7.41 6.60
CA SER A 17 -2.70 -8.45 7.26
C SER A 17 -3.26 -7.98 8.60
N HIS A 18 -2.47 -7.28 9.40
CA HIS A 18 -2.92 -6.68 10.67
C HIS A 18 -3.96 -5.57 10.43
N LEU A 19 -3.76 -4.72 9.42
CA LEU A 19 -4.73 -3.69 9.04
C LEU A 19 -6.06 -4.32 8.62
N MET A 20 -6.03 -5.37 7.80
CA MET A 20 -7.24 -6.09 7.38
C MET A 20 -7.99 -6.69 8.56
N ALA A 21 -7.26 -7.30 9.50
CA ALA A 21 -7.87 -7.86 10.72
C ALA A 21 -8.54 -6.76 11.56
N ALA A 22 -7.91 -5.61 11.71
CA ALA A 22 -8.47 -4.46 12.42
C ALA A 22 -9.72 -3.88 11.70
N LEU A 23 -9.69 -3.79 10.38
CA LEU A 23 -10.84 -3.34 9.60
C LEU A 23 -12.04 -4.28 9.75
N LYS A 24 -11.83 -5.59 9.83
CA LYS A 24 -12.90 -6.57 10.09
C LYS A 24 -13.56 -6.38 11.45
N GLN A 25 -12.84 -5.85 12.44
CA GLN A 25 -13.41 -5.58 13.77
C GLN A 25 -14.33 -4.35 13.77
N VAL A 26 -14.09 -3.37 12.90
CA VAL A 26 -14.89 -2.15 12.82
C VAL A 26 -15.89 -2.14 11.66
N ASP A 27 -15.76 -3.09 10.74
CA ASP A 27 -16.64 -3.26 9.58
C ASP A 27 -16.96 -4.75 9.40
N ASP A 28 -18.11 -5.19 9.91
CA ASP A 28 -18.53 -6.58 9.86
C ASP A 28 -18.75 -7.10 8.43
N ASN A 29 -18.98 -6.21 7.49
CA ASN A 29 -19.19 -6.52 6.07
C ASN A 29 -17.96 -6.21 5.20
N ALA A 30 -16.77 -6.13 5.78
CA ALA A 30 -15.55 -5.87 5.06
C ALA A 30 -15.26 -6.95 4.02
N GLU A 31 -15.09 -6.54 2.77
CA GLU A 31 -14.65 -7.39 1.67
C GLU A 31 -13.27 -6.91 1.21
N PHE A 32 -12.36 -7.86 1.00
CA PHE A 32 -10.99 -7.57 0.60
C PHE A 32 -10.64 -8.21 -0.72
N ARG A 33 -9.97 -7.45 -1.57
CA ARG A 33 -9.32 -7.92 -2.78
C ARG A 33 -7.92 -7.30 -2.82
N PHE A 34 -6.89 -8.08 -3.17
CA PHE A 34 -5.55 -7.57 -2.94
C PHE A 34 -4.46 -8.24 -3.80
N PHE A 35 -3.39 -7.48 -3.99
CA PHE A 35 -2.07 -7.96 -4.34
C PHE A 35 -1.28 -8.07 -3.04
N GLY A 36 -0.90 -9.27 -2.65
CA GLY A 36 -0.26 -9.50 -1.36
C GLY A 36 0.25 -10.90 -1.20
N GLY A 37 0.36 -11.35 0.03
CA GLY A 37 0.94 -12.64 0.35
C GLY A 37 0.04 -13.55 1.18
N ASN A 38 0.67 -14.55 1.80
CA ASN A 38 -0.03 -15.59 2.52
C ASN A 38 -0.66 -15.09 3.82
N LEU A 39 -0.05 -14.10 4.48
CA LEU A 39 -0.59 -13.55 5.73
C LEU A 39 -1.89 -12.78 5.49
N MET A 40 -1.97 -12.00 4.43
CA MET A 40 -3.21 -11.35 4.02
C MET A 40 -4.27 -12.38 3.63
N SER A 41 -3.89 -13.42 2.88
CA SER A 41 -4.81 -14.50 2.51
C SER A 41 -5.37 -15.23 3.71
N ALA A 42 -4.60 -15.39 4.78
CA ALA A 42 -5.04 -16.01 6.03
C ALA A 42 -6.12 -15.18 6.76
N VAL A 43 -6.12 -13.85 6.60
CA VAL A 43 -7.17 -12.99 7.16
C VAL A 43 -8.48 -13.12 6.39
N GLY A 44 -8.42 -13.28 5.07
CA GLY A 44 -9.57 -13.47 4.21
C GLY A 44 -9.47 -12.70 2.89
N GLY A 45 -10.58 -12.66 2.15
CA GLY A 45 -10.65 -11.97 0.87
C GLY A 45 -10.07 -12.75 -0.30
N LYS A 46 -9.90 -12.06 -1.43
CA LYS A 46 -9.39 -12.66 -2.67
C LYS A 46 -8.03 -12.07 -3.03
N ARG A 47 -7.01 -12.91 -3.01
CA ARG A 47 -5.69 -12.56 -3.56
C ARG A 47 -5.70 -12.67 -5.07
N VAL A 48 -5.47 -11.54 -5.75
CA VAL A 48 -5.41 -11.47 -7.21
C VAL A 48 -4.04 -11.93 -7.70
N ARG A 49 -2.96 -11.47 -7.04
CA ARG A 49 -1.57 -11.87 -7.30
C ARG A 49 -0.78 -11.92 -6.00
N HIS A 50 0.18 -12.82 -5.95
CA HIS A 50 1.18 -12.84 -4.87
C HIS A 50 2.22 -11.74 -5.12
N TYR A 51 2.70 -11.07 -4.07
CA TYR A 51 3.70 -9.99 -4.21
C TYR A 51 4.99 -10.47 -4.87
N ARG A 52 5.34 -11.75 -4.76
CA ARG A 52 6.51 -12.34 -5.44
C ARG A 52 6.41 -12.25 -6.95
N GLU A 53 5.22 -12.20 -7.50
CA GLU A 53 5.01 -12.05 -8.93
C GLU A 53 5.17 -10.59 -9.40
N LEU A 54 5.18 -9.63 -8.46
CA LEU A 54 5.40 -8.21 -8.73
C LEU A 54 6.86 -7.80 -8.60
N ALA A 55 7.59 -8.44 -7.68
CA ALA A 55 8.93 -8.07 -7.29
C ALA A 55 9.95 -9.04 -7.88
N TYR A 56 10.48 -8.70 -9.05
CA TYR A 56 11.70 -9.34 -9.52
C TYR A 56 12.90 -8.63 -8.89
N MET A 57 13.30 -9.10 -7.70
CA MET A 57 14.50 -8.65 -7.01
C MET A 57 15.68 -9.50 -7.44
N GLY A 58 16.66 -8.90 -8.12
CA GLY A 58 17.90 -9.54 -8.51
C GLY A 58 18.54 -8.91 -9.75
N PHE A 59 19.81 -9.22 -9.98
CA PHE A 59 20.63 -8.71 -11.09
C PHE A 59 20.23 -9.25 -12.48
N ILE A 60 19.24 -10.11 -12.57
CA ILE A 60 18.66 -10.47 -13.85
C ILE A 60 17.88 -9.27 -14.33
N PRO A 61 18.16 -8.75 -15.53
CA PRO A 61 17.79 -7.40 -15.89
C PRO A 61 16.30 -7.17 -15.74
N VAL A 62 15.95 -6.11 -15.03
CA VAL A 62 14.59 -5.51 -15.02
C VAL A 62 14.03 -5.46 -16.44
N LEU A 63 14.89 -5.27 -17.44
CA LEU A 63 14.54 -5.26 -18.86
C LEU A 63 13.87 -6.56 -19.37
N LEU A 64 14.25 -7.74 -18.86
CA LEU A 64 13.63 -9.01 -19.25
C LEU A 64 12.24 -9.21 -18.60
N HIS A 65 11.94 -8.47 -17.53
CA HIS A 65 10.68 -8.57 -16.78
C HIS A 65 9.78 -7.36 -16.94
N LEU A 66 10.19 -6.35 -17.72
CA LEU A 66 9.39 -5.15 -17.97
C LEU A 66 8.00 -5.51 -18.51
N HIS A 67 7.93 -6.45 -19.42
CA HIS A 67 6.65 -6.91 -19.96
C HIS A 67 5.73 -7.47 -18.88
N THR A 68 6.26 -8.27 -17.95
CA THR A 68 5.49 -8.83 -16.84
C THR A 68 5.06 -7.73 -15.86
N ILE A 69 5.92 -6.75 -15.57
CA ILE A 69 5.60 -5.60 -14.72
C ILE A 69 4.46 -4.78 -15.33
N PHE A 70 4.54 -4.45 -16.61
CA PHE A 70 3.48 -3.72 -17.31
C PHE A 70 2.18 -4.52 -17.39
N LYS A 71 2.26 -5.82 -17.59
CA LYS A 71 1.09 -6.71 -17.62
C LYS A 71 0.40 -6.75 -16.25
N ASN A 72 1.16 -6.87 -15.15
CA ASN A 72 0.64 -6.83 -13.80
C ASN A 72 0.01 -5.47 -13.48
N MET A 73 0.64 -4.38 -13.90
CA MET A 73 0.13 -3.03 -13.75
C MET A 73 -1.22 -2.86 -14.47
N ALA A 74 -1.30 -3.25 -15.73
CA ALA A 74 -2.52 -3.17 -16.53
C ALA A 74 -3.65 -4.03 -15.94
N MET A 75 -3.32 -5.24 -15.47
CA MET A 75 -4.28 -6.12 -14.83
C MET A 75 -4.79 -5.53 -13.51
N CYS A 76 -3.92 -4.97 -12.70
CA CYS A 76 -4.30 -4.33 -11.45
C CYS A 76 -5.26 -3.16 -11.68
N LYS A 77 -4.94 -2.28 -12.61
CA LYS A 77 -5.80 -1.15 -13.00
C LYS A 77 -7.20 -1.60 -13.41
N ARG A 78 -7.26 -2.59 -14.29
CA ARG A 78 -8.53 -3.15 -14.77
C ARG A 78 -9.33 -3.81 -13.64
N ASP A 79 -8.67 -4.59 -12.81
CA ASP A 79 -9.31 -5.28 -11.69
C ASP A 79 -9.91 -4.31 -10.67
N ILE A 80 -9.22 -3.23 -10.36
CA ILE A 80 -9.74 -2.16 -9.48
C ILE A 80 -10.99 -1.52 -10.09
N VAL A 81 -10.94 -1.15 -11.36
CA VAL A 81 -12.06 -0.50 -12.03
C VAL A 81 -13.27 -1.42 -12.13
N GLU A 82 -13.08 -2.69 -12.44
CA GLU A 82 -14.16 -3.67 -12.56
C GLU A 82 -14.80 -3.99 -11.21
N TRP A 83 -14.00 -4.11 -10.16
CA TRP A 83 -14.52 -4.44 -8.83
C TRP A 83 -15.14 -3.25 -8.10
N GLN A 84 -14.72 -2.04 -8.42
CA GLN A 84 -15.20 -0.79 -7.81
C GLN A 84 -15.14 -0.80 -6.28
N PRO A 85 -13.93 -0.87 -5.69
CA PRO A 85 -13.80 -0.79 -4.23
C PRO A 85 -14.26 0.56 -3.68
N ASP A 86 -14.64 0.58 -2.41
CA ASP A 86 -14.95 1.81 -1.69
C ASP A 86 -13.68 2.57 -1.28
N ALA A 87 -12.56 1.87 -1.15
CA ALA A 87 -11.26 2.44 -0.83
C ALA A 87 -10.13 1.61 -1.46
N LEU A 88 -9.12 2.31 -1.97
CA LEU A 88 -7.84 1.74 -2.38
C LEU A 88 -6.80 2.05 -1.30
N ILE A 89 -6.16 1.02 -0.77
CA ILE A 89 -5.11 1.14 0.25
C ILE A 89 -3.79 0.66 -0.33
N LEU A 90 -2.86 1.58 -0.49
CA LEU A 90 -1.52 1.31 -0.99
C LEU A 90 -0.55 1.21 0.19
N VAL A 91 0.28 0.18 0.21
CA VAL A 91 1.22 -0.05 1.31
C VAL A 91 2.65 -0.01 0.80
N ASP A 92 3.40 1.03 1.17
CA ASP A 92 4.78 1.24 0.70
C ASP A 92 4.91 1.03 -0.82
N TYR A 93 5.99 0.41 -1.31
CA TYR A 93 6.19 0.01 -2.71
C TYR A 93 5.87 1.12 -3.75
N PRO A 94 6.57 2.27 -3.65
CA PRO A 94 6.15 3.48 -4.36
C PRO A 94 6.29 3.41 -5.89
N GLY A 95 7.22 2.61 -6.41
CA GLY A 95 7.41 2.50 -7.87
C GLY A 95 6.17 2.01 -8.59
N PHE A 96 5.49 1.02 -8.03
CA PHE A 96 4.23 0.48 -8.56
C PHE A 96 3.02 1.27 -8.05
N ASN A 97 2.96 1.50 -6.75
CA ASN A 97 1.79 2.04 -6.09
C ASN A 97 1.47 3.49 -6.48
N LEU A 98 2.48 4.32 -6.73
CA LEU A 98 2.23 5.70 -7.19
C LEU A 98 1.68 5.76 -8.61
N ASP A 99 2.04 4.82 -9.48
CA ASP A 99 1.44 4.72 -10.81
C ASP A 99 -0.01 4.25 -10.75
N ILE A 100 -0.33 3.32 -9.86
CA ILE A 100 -1.71 2.92 -9.60
C ILE A 100 -2.52 4.08 -9.04
N ALA A 101 -1.98 4.83 -8.07
CA ALA A 101 -2.64 6.01 -7.50
C ALA A 101 -2.97 7.04 -8.57
N LYS A 102 -2.01 7.32 -9.46
CA LYS A 102 -2.21 8.26 -10.57
C LYS A 102 -3.37 7.84 -11.47
N TYR A 103 -3.42 6.58 -11.85
CA TYR A 103 -4.49 6.05 -12.71
C TYR A 103 -5.85 6.11 -12.02
N VAL A 104 -5.95 5.63 -10.78
CA VAL A 104 -7.20 5.58 -10.03
C VAL A 104 -7.72 6.98 -9.75
N HIS A 105 -6.86 7.92 -9.37
CA HIS A 105 -7.24 9.32 -9.18
C HIS A 105 -7.77 9.96 -10.48
N ALA A 106 -7.10 9.71 -11.60
CA ALA A 106 -7.48 10.33 -12.88
C ALA A 106 -8.74 9.72 -13.50
N LYS A 107 -9.01 8.43 -13.27
CA LYS A 107 -10.05 7.67 -14.00
C LYS A 107 -11.25 7.27 -13.15
N THR A 108 -11.19 7.44 -11.84
CA THR A 108 -12.24 7.02 -10.91
C THR A 108 -12.44 8.05 -9.79
N ASN A 109 -13.49 7.84 -8.99
CA ASN A 109 -13.74 8.60 -7.75
C ASN A 109 -13.37 7.79 -6.50
N ILE A 110 -12.62 6.69 -6.65
CA ILE A 110 -12.23 5.84 -5.53
C ILE A 110 -11.20 6.59 -4.67
N PRO A 111 -11.44 6.74 -3.35
CA PRO A 111 -10.46 7.33 -2.46
C PRO A 111 -9.17 6.50 -2.40
N VAL A 112 -8.02 7.17 -2.45
CA VAL A 112 -6.69 6.56 -2.41
C VAL A 112 -6.04 6.88 -1.07
N TYR A 113 -5.80 5.84 -0.29
CA TYR A 113 -5.12 5.89 1.00
C TYR A 113 -3.75 5.24 0.90
N TYR A 114 -2.75 5.89 1.47
CA TYR A 114 -1.39 5.37 1.49
C TYR A 114 -0.98 5.06 2.92
N TYR A 115 -0.79 3.78 3.22
CA TYR A 115 -0.31 3.30 4.50
C TYR A 115 1.16 2.90 4.40
N ILE A 116 1.96 3.32 5.37
CA ILE A 116 3.43 3.24 5.33
C ILE A 116 3.98 4.08 4.19
N SER A 117 4.15 5.36 4.49
CA SER A 117 4.61 6.39 3.57
C SER A 117 5.87 5.97 2.79
N PRO A 118 5.93 6.23 1.49
CA PRO A 118 7.18 6.05 0.76
C PRO A 118 8.26 6.96 1.32
N LYS A 119 9.47 6.43 1.44
CA LYS A 119 10.62 7.13 2.05
C LYS A 119 11.21 8.18 1.10
N ILE A 120 10.39 9.12 0.65
CA ILE A 120 10.81 10.15 -0.31
C ILE A 120 11.82 11.14 0.26
N TRP A 121 11.90 11.27 1.58
CA TRP A 121 12.93 12.06 2.27
C TRP A 121 14.34 11.50 2.09
N ALA A 122 14.47 10.19 1.85
CA ALA A 122 15.75 9.54 1.60
C ALA A 122 16.06 9.42 0.11
N TRP A 123 15.03 9.33 -0.73
CA TRP A 123 15.17 9.03 -2.14
C TRP A 123 13.99 9.54 -2.96
N LYS A 124 14.27 10.24 -4.05
CA LYS A 124 13.24 10.72 -4.99
C LYS A 124 12.19 11.65 -4.35
N GLU A 125 12.64 12.67 -3.63
CA GLU A 125 11.75 13.66 -2.99
C GLU A 125 10.79 14.34 -3.98
N TRP A 126 11.12 14.40 -5.26
CA TRP A 126 10.23 14.94 -6.30
C TRP A 126 8.88 14.21 -6.39
N ARG A 127 8.78 12.99 -5.87
CA ARG A 127 7.53 12.23 -5.79
C ARG A 127 6.45 12.91 -4.97
N ILE A 128 6.79 13.90 -4.15
CA ILE A 128 5.81 14.66 -3.39
C ILE A 128 4.74 15.29 -4.26
N LYS A 129 5.06 15.71 -5.48
CA LYS A 129 4.09 16.26 -6.43
C LYS A 129 3.02 15.24 -6.80
N ASN A 130 3.44 14.00 -7.02
CA ASN A 130 2.54 12.91 -7.36
C ASN A 130 1.65 12.54 -6.16
N ILE A 131 2.23 12.50 -4.97
CA ILE A 131 1.50 12.22 -3.73
C ILE A 131 0.42 13.27 -3.49
N LYS A 132 0.77 14.55 -3.59
CA LYS A 132 -0.20 15.64 -3.40
C LYS A 132 -1.36 15.59 -4.39
N ARG A 133 -1.11 15.18 -5.61
CA ARG A 133 -2.13 15.09 -6.65
C ARG A 133 -3.04 13.86 -6.50
N ASP A 134 -2.45 12.71 -6.18
CA ASP A 134 -3.07 11.40 -6.39
C ASP A 134 -3.49 10.69 -5.10
N VAL A 135 -2.94 11.06 -3.96
CA VAL A 135 -3.20 10.41 -2.66
C VAL A 135 -4.08 11.30 -1.79
N ASP A 136 -5.23 10.77 -1.39
CA ASP A 136 -6.19 11.52 -0.57
C ASP A 136 -5.75 11.61 0.90
N GLU A 137 -5.25 10.50 1.46
CA GLU A 137 -4.79 10.46 2.86
C GLU A 137 -3.52 9.62 2.96
N MET A 138 -2.54 10.12 3.71
CA MET A 138 -1.26 9.47 3.97
C MET A 138 -1.14 9.10 5.45
N PHE A 139 -0.75 7.87 5.74
CA PHE A 139 -0.55 7.35 7.08
C PHE A 139 0.92 6.97 7.27
N SER A 140 1.60 7.68 8.16
CA SER A 140 3.04 7.50 8.43
C SER A 140 3.28 6.68 9.68
N ILE A 141 4.36 5.92 9.68
CA ILE A 141 4.82 5.11 10.82
C ILE A 141 6.08 5.68 11.49
N LEU A 142 6.66 6.73 10.93
CA LEU A 142 7.90 7.35 11.42
C LEU A 142 7.60 8.80 11.86
N PRO A 143 7.88 9.17 13.12
CA PRO A 143 7.47 10.48 13.64
C PRO A 143 8.15 11.66 12.94
N PHE A 144 9.38 11.51 12.46
CA PHE A 144 10.08 12.59 11.75
C PHE A 144 9.50 12.87 10.35
N GLU A 145 8.65 12.00 9.82
CA GLU A 145 7.97 12.25 8.55
C GLU A 145 6.90 13.33 8.67
N VAL A 146 6.33 13.53 9.85
CA VAL A 146 5.33 14.58 10.08
C VAL A 146 5.85 15.97 9.71
N PRO A 147 6.97 16.47 10.29
CA PRO A 147 7.51 17.76 9.88
C PRO A 147 7.98 17.78 8.42
N PHE A 148 8.48 16.67 7.90
CA PHE A 148 8.87 16.58 6.50
C PHE A 148 7.69 16.84 5.55
N PHE A 149 6.57 16.17 5.75
CA PHE A 149 5.40 16.34 4.90
C PHE A 149 4.65 17.64 5.21
N GLU A 150 4.41 17.96 6.47
CA GLU A 150 3.55 19.08 6.85
C GLU A 150 4.27 20.42 6.81
N GLN A 151 5.49 20.52 7.34
CA GLN A 151 6.21 21.80 7.42
C GLN A 151 6.95 22.11 6.11
N LYS A 152 7.66 21.13 5.56
CA LYS A 152 8.44 21.35 4.33
C LYS A 152 7.56 21.35 3.08
N HIS A 153 6.61 20.44 2.99
CA HIS A 153 5.80 20.22 1.79
C HIS A 153 4.34 20.67 1.90
N HIS A 154 3.91 21.15 3.06
CA HIS A 154 2.53 21.60 3.30
C HIS A 154 1.49 20.54 2.93
N TYR A 155 1.78 19.28 3.26
CA TYR A 155 0.93 18.13 3.02
C TYR A 155 0.59 17.45 4.37
N PRO A 156 -0.64 17.58 4.86
CA PRO A 156 -1.06 16.96 6.12
C PRO A 156 -1.02 15.44 6.03
N ILE A 157 -0.50 14.81 7.07
CA ILE A 157 -0.46 13.34 7.18
C ILE A 157 -0.96 12.88 8.56
N HIS A 158 -1.21 11.59 8.67
CA HIS A 158 -1.59 10.96 9.94
C HIS A 158 -0.42 10.08 10.44
N TYR A 159 0.10 10.42 11.61
CA TYR A 159 1.07 9.55 12.28
C TYR A 159 0.32 8.48 13.07
N VAL A 160 0.55 7.21 12.74
CA VAL A 160 -0.17 6.06 13.33
C VAL A 160 0.71 5.15 14.20
N GLY A 161 1.99 5.51 14.38
CA GLY A 161 2.94 4.69 15.11
C GLY A 161 3.59 3.61 14.24
N ASN A 162 4.62 2.97 14.80
CA ASN A 162 5.38 1.93 14.09
C ASN A 162 4.80 0.55 14.42
N PRO A 163 4.20 -0.16 13.46
CA PRO A 163 3.60 -1.47 13.70
C PRO A 163 4.63 -2.53 14.14
N THR A 164 5.89 -2.41 13.70
CA THR A 164 6.97 -3.32 14.14
C THR A 164 7.24 -3.21 15.65
N ALA A 165 7.15 -2.01 16.20
CA ALA A 165 7.33 -1.80 17.64
C ALA A 165 6.22 -2.47 18.46
N GLU A 166 5.01 -2.47 17.92
CA GLU A 166 3.86 -3.14 18.56
C GLU A 166 4.02 -4.67 18.53
N GLU A 167 4.46 -5.23 17.42
CA GLU A 167 4.74 -6.65 17.29
C GLU A 167 5.82 -7.13 18.27
N VAL A 168 6.90 -6.35 18.44
CA VAL A 168 7.95 -6.65 19.40
C VAL A 168 7.39 -6.65 20.84
N ARG A 169 6.55 -5.70 21.19
CA ARG A 169 5.89 -5.68 22.50
C ARG A 169 4.99 -6.90 22.71
N GLN A 170 4.16 -7.23 21.74
CA GLN A 170 3.28 -8.41 21.82
C GLN A 170 4.09 -9.70 22.01
N PHE A 171 5.22 -9.81 21.30
CA PHE A 171 6.14 -10.93 21.46
C PHE A 171 6.74 -10.98 22.89
N GLN A 172 7.18 -9.84 23.40
CA GLN A 172 7.73 -9.76 24.77
C GLN A 172 6.69 -10.09 25.84
N ASP A 173 5.45 -9.65 25.65
CA ASP A 173 4.34 -9.90 26.59
C ASP A 173 3.84 -11.35 26.55
N SER A 174 4.22 -12.13 25.53
CA SER A 174 3.85 -13.53 25.36
C SER A 174 4.83 -14.52 26.03
N TYR A 175 5.94 -14.02 26.58
CA TYR A 175 6.95 -14.79 27.32
C TYR A 175 7.05 -14.33 28.78
#